data_c7710fe181725d97c0a2e448973634e2
#
_entry.id   c7710fe181725d97c0a2e448973634e2
#
_cell.length_a   1.000
_cell.length_b   1.000
_cell.length_c   1.000
_cell.angle_alpha   90.00
_cell.angle_beta   90.00
_cell.angle_gamma   90.00
#
_symmetry.space_group_name_H-M   'P 1'
#
loop_
_entity.id
_entity.type
_entity.pdbx_description
1 polymer ?
#
loop_
_entity_poly.entity_id
_entity_poly.type
_entity_poly.pdbx_seq_one_letter_code
_entity_poly.pdbx_strand_id
1 'polypeptide(L)' 'NKPEQGEELIGRKCEIYTRCQEQGQAGTEYVVYIAINGAQRELTVRSIQGKSYQEGDILTLKDYKEGIYYID' A
#
# COMPACT_ATOMS: atom_id res chain seq x y z
N ASN A 1 -12.37 6.54 21.66
CA ASN A 1 -11.49 6.70 20.95
C ASN A 1 -11.63 6.37 19.51
N LYS A 2 -10.83 6.88 18.68
CA LYS A 2 -10.92 6.72 17.32
C LYS A 2 -10.30 5.53 16.86
N PRO A 3 -10.81 4.86 15.90
CA PRO A 3 -10.18 3.67 15.40
C PRO A 3 -8.94 4.09 14.68
N GLU A 4 -8.10 3.15 14.43
CA GLU A 4 -6.91 3.39 13.72
C GLU A 4 -7.29 3.77 12.34
N GLN A 5 -6.84 4.91 11.89
CA GLN A 5 -7.17 5.33 10.58
C GLN A 5 -6.64 4.41 9.52
N GLY A 6 -5.60 3.71 9.81
CA GLY A 6 -5.04 2.83 8.81
C GLY A 6 -5.96 1.70 8.44
N GLU A 7 -6.64 1.16 9.42
CA GLU A 7 -7.46 0.00 9.15
C GLU A 7 -8.67 0.31 8.30
N GLU A 8 -9.03 1.54 8.22
CA GLU A 8 -10.20 1.89 7.44
C GLU A 8 -9.95 1.73 5.96
N LEU A 9 -8.72 1.69 5.56
CA LEU A 9 -8.40 1.58 4.16
C LEU A 9 -8.25 0.15 3.67
N ILE A 10 -8.28 -0.81 4.57
CA ILE A 10 -8.15 -2.20 4.17
C ILE A 10 -9.35 -2.54 3.29
N GLY A 11 -9.08 -3.19 2.18
CA GLY A 11 -10.13 -3.54 1.23
C GLY A 11 -10.26 -2.54 0.10
N ARG A 12 -9.60 -1.40 0.21
CA ARG A 12 -9.67 -0.41 -0.84
C ARG A 12 -8.67 -0.72 -1.91
N LYS A 13 -8.95 -0.26 -3.11
CA LYS A 13 -8.05 -0.50 -4.22
C LYS A 13 -7.07 0.62 -4.35
N CYS A 14 -5.88 0.30 -4.80
CA CYS A 14 -4.84 1.27 -4.99
C CYS A 14 -4.10 0.95 -6.28
N GLU A 15 -3.36 1.90 -6.77
CA GLU A 15 -2.66 1.74 -8.03
C GLU A 15 -1.18 1.97 -7.81
N ILE A 16 -0.35 1.07 -8.30
CA ILE A 16 1.08 1.19 -8.16
C ILE A 16 1.57 2.39 -8.94
N TYR A 17 2.27 3.28 -8.25
CA TYR A 17 2.84 4.44 -8.88
C TYR A 17 4.31 4.16 -9.21
N THR A 18 5.07 3.70 -8.23
CA THR A 18 6.46 3.42 -8.49
C THR A 18 7.00 2.50 -7.42
N ARG A 19 8.10 1.84 -7.72
CA ARG A 19 8.72 0.96 -6.77
C ARG A 19 9.71 1.76 -5.96
N CYS A 20 9.70 1.58 -4.67
CA CYS A 20 10.67 2.23 -3.85
C CYS A 20 12.02 1.66 -4.12
N GLN A 21 12.99 2.51 -4.17
CA GLN A 21 14.31 2.06 -4.41
C GLN A 21 14.91 1.42 -3.22
N GLU A 22 14.42 1.70 -2.06
CA GLU A 22 14.95 1.11 -0.88
C GLU A 22 14.70 -0.34 -0.89
N GLN A 23 15.72 -1.09 -0.73
CA GLN A 23 15.57 -2.51 -0.74
C GLN A 23 15.27 -2.97 0.62
N GLY A 24 14.11 -2.91 1.05
CA GLY A 24 13.77 -3.34 2.38
C GLY A 24 14.14 -4.75 2.62
N GLN A 25 14.30 -5.10 3.86
CA GLN A 25 14.58 -6.44 4.20
C GLN A 25 13.37 -7.26 4.13
N ALA A 26 12.24 -6.71 4.35
CA ALA A 26 11.07 -7.51 4.47
C ALA A 26 10.28 -7.59 3.20
N GLY A 27 10.89 -7.38 2.13
CA GLY A 27 10.17 -7.51 0.91
C GLY A 27 10.22 -6.26 0.11
N THR A 28 9.39 -6.17 -0.89
CA THR A 28 9.44 -5.06 -1.82
C THR A 28 8.48 -3.97 -1.43
N GLU A 29 8.94 -2.75 -1.46
CA GLU A 29 8.11 -1.61 -1.13
C GLU A 29 7.72 -0.86 -2.38
N TYR A 30 6.50 -0.35 -2.38
CA TYR A 30 5.98 0.41 -3.49
C TYR A 30 5.25 1.62 -2.99
N VAL A 31 5.15 2.63 -3.84
CA VAL A 31 4.33 3.78 -3.56
C VAL A 31 3.08 3.62 -4.39
N VAL A 32 1.93 3.75 -3.79
CA VAL A 32 0.67 3.59 -4.49
C VAL A 32 -0.17 4.84 -4.35
N TYR A 33 -1.09 5.02 -5.28
CA TYR A 33 -2.07 6.07 -5.19
C TYR A 33 -3.38 5.45 -4.75
N ILE A 34 -4.09 6.16 -3.89
CA ILE A 34 -5.39 5.71 -3.44
C ILE A 34 -6.27 6.94 -3.26
N ALA A 35 -7.53 6.81 -3.60
CA ALA A 35 -8.46 7.91 -3.45
C ALA A 35 -9.14 7.82 -2.10
N ILE A 36 -9.03 8.87 -1.31
CA ILE A 36 -9.63 8.92 0.01
C ILE A 36 -10.44 10.19 0.10
N ASN A 37 -11.75 10.04 0.26
CA ASN A 37 -12.64 11.18 0.37
C ASN A 37 -12.49 12.12 -0.82
N GLY A 38 -12.34 11.57 -1.98
CA GLY A 38 -12.24 12.37 -3.18
C GLY A 38 -10.87 12.95 -3.45
N ALA A 39 -9.91 12.68 -2.61
CA ALA A 39 -8.56 13.20 -2.80
C ALA A 39 -7.59 12.06 -3.04
N GLN A 40 -6.71 12.25 -3.98
CA GLN A 40 -5.71 11.23 -4.28
C GLN A 40 -4.56 11.36 -3.32
N ARG A 41 -4.19 10.27 -2.71
CA ARG A 41 -3.09 10.27 -1.76
C ARG A 41 -2.08 9.20 -2.10
N GLU A 42 -0.86 9.41 -1.66
CA GLU A 42 0.20 8.45 -1.87
C GLU A 42 0.46 7.70 -0.58
N LEU A 43 0.61 6.40 -0.68
CA LEU A 43 0.92 5.58 0.48
C LEU A 43 2.07 4.65 0.13
N THR A 44 2.85 4.30 1.14
CA THR A 44 3.90 3.32 0.97
C THR A 44 3.35 1.99 1.43
N VAL A 45 3.48 0.98 0.60
CA VAL A 45 2.98 -0.34 0.91
C VAL A 45 4.07 -1.37 0.72
N ARG A 46 3.87 -2.55 1.23
CA ARG A 46 4.84 -3.61 1.09
C ARG A 46 4.20 -4.89 0.60
N SER A 47 4.99 -5.68 -0.09
CA SER A 47 4.58 -6.99 -0.49
C SER A 47 5.24 -7.97 0.44
N ILE A 48 4.47 -8.67 1.25
CA ILE A 48 5.02 -9.65 2.16
C ILE A 48 5.65 -10.78 1.39
N GLN A 49 5.07 -11.12 0.25
CA GLN A 49 5.57 -12.23 -0.52
C GLN A 49 6.70 -11.86 -1.44
N GLY A 50 7.07 -10.59 -1.46
CA GLY A 50 8.16 -10.18 -2.32
C GLY A 50 7.83 -10.20 -3.78
N LYS A 51 6.57 -10.08 -4.12
CA LYS A 51 6.18 -10.11 -5.51
C LYS A 51 6.56 -8.86 -6.22
N SER A 52 6.74 -8.96 -7.52
CA SER A 52 7.06 -7.81 -8.33
C SER A 52 5.80 -7.28 -8.98
N TYR A 53 5.53 -6.02 -8.76
CA TYR A 53 4.38 -5.37 -9.37
C TYR A 53 4.89 -4.24 -10.26
N GLN A 54 4.08 -3.84 -11.20
CA GLN A 54 4.47 -2.82 -12.13
C GLN A 54 3.60 -1.60 -12.04
N GLU A 55 4.11 -0.47 -12.52
CA GLU A 55 3.35 0.75 -12.53
C GLU A 55 2.02 0.50 -13.20
N GLY A 56 0.97 1.01 -12.60
CA GLY A 56 -0.36 0.85 -13.15
C GLY A 56 -1.13 -0.35 -12.65
N ASP A 57 -0.46 -1.25 -11.95
CA ASP A 57 -1.16 -2.41 -11.42
C ASP A 57 -2.13 -1.97 -10.34
N ILE A 58 -3.32 -2.55 -10.36
CA ILE A 58 -4.34 -2.22 -9.37
C ILE A 58 -4.38 -3.34 -8.35
N LEU A 59 -4.19 -2.97 -7.11
CA LEU A 59 -4.14 -3.93 -6.04
C LEU A 59 -5.08 -3.52 -4.93
N THR A 60 -5.28 -4.41 -3.98
CA THR A 60 -6.16 -4.14 -2.85
C THR A 60 -5.32 -4.15 -1.59
N LEU A 61 -5.55 -3.20 -0.71
CA LEU A 61 -4.87 -3.18 0.57
C LEU A 61 -5.43 -4.32 1.40
N LYS A 62 -4.55 -5.22 1.83
CA LYS A 62 -4.97 -6.42 2.51
C LYS A 62 -4.76 -6.39 4.00
N ASP A 63 -3.79 -5.67 4.47
CA ASP A 63 -3.49 -5.67 5.87
C ASP A 63 -2.81 -4.37 6.26
N TYR A 64 -2.78 -4.10 7.54
CA TYR A 64 -2.16 -2.89 8.05
C TYR A 64 -1.52 -3.24 9.39
N LYS A 65 -0.22 -3.07 9.50
CA LYS A 65 0.49 -3.37 10.72
C LYS A 65 1.54 -2.33 10.97
N GLU A 66 1.51 -1.77 12.15
CA GLU A 66 2.54 -0.84 12.57
C GLU A 66 2.81 0.26 11.56
N GLY A 67 1.75 0.82 11.04
CA GLY A 67 1.88 1.94 10.14
C GLY A 67 2.15 1.59 8.69
N ILE A 68 2.20 0.31 8.38
CA ILE A 68 2.52 -0.12 7.03
C ILE A 68 1.36 -0.92 6.45
N TYR A 69 0.98 -0.59 5.24
CA TYR A 69 -0.04 -1.36 4.53
C TYR A 69 0.63 -2.46 3.73
N TYR A 70 -0.05 -3.57 3.62
CA TYR A 70 0.44 -4.71 2.85
C TYR A 70 -0.54 -5.04 1.76
N ILE A 71 -0.02 -5.42 0.61
CA ILE A 71 -0.86 -5.64 -0.55
C ILE A 71 -0.97 -7.11 -0.93
N ASP A 72 -0.39 -7.97 -0.14
CA ASP A 72 -0.61 -9.41 -0.36
C ASP A 72 -0.41 -10.21 0.91
#